data_ac8b93b018d00cb981f975fb97c867d2
#
_entry.id   ac8b93b018d00cb981f975fb97c867d2
#
_cell.length_a   1.000
_cell.length_b   1.000
_cell.length_c   1.000
_cell.angle_alpha   90.00
_cell.angle_beta   90.00
_cell.angle_gamma   90.00
#
_symmetry.space_group_name_H-M   'P 1'
#
loop_
_entity.id
_entity.type
_entity.pdbx_description
1 polymer ?
#
loop_
_entity_poly.entity_id
_entity_poly.type
_entity_poly.pdbx_seq_one_letter_code
_entity_poly.pdbx_strand_id
1 'polypeptide(L)'
;MNFTGQRYWLVGASEGLGRALAHKMSAAGAELVISARSETRLLELADELPNKAQVIALDLSDGVSVAKAGADLGRLDGVVFVAGVYWPMSANQWDGANAVAMAEINFTGAFRVLDQVMPQFLERDSGHIVITGSLSGFRGLPGAIGYGASKAGVMSLAESLYADLRTSGIKVQVANPGFIETR
;
A
#
# COMPACT_ATOMS: atom_id res chain seq x y z
N MET A 1 -10.74 17.58 1.15
CA MET A 1 -9.94 16.96 2.21
C MET A 1 -8.75 17.87 2.47
N ASN A 2 -8.35 18.06 3.71
CA ASN A 2 -7.16 18.82 4.09
C ASN A 2 -6.25 17.91 4.90
N PHE A 3 -5.01 17.75 4.46
CA PHE A 3 -3.98 16.93 5.11
C PHE A 3 -2.85 17.78 5.70
N THR A 4 -3.03 19.09 5.83
CA THR A 4 -2.02 19.99 6.37
C THR A 4 -1.55 19.56 7.76
N GLY A 5 -0.24 19.41 7.94
CA GLY A 5 0.36 18.93 9.18
C GLY A 5 0.26 17.43 9.43
N GLN A 6 -0.23 16.66 8.45
CA GLN A 6 -0.30 15.19 8.52
C GLN A 6 0.76 14.56 7.63
N ARG A 7 1.43 13.55 8.17
CA ARG A 7 2.48 12.80 7.48
C ARG A 7 2.04 11.39 7.17
N TYR A 8 2.10 11.02 5.89
CA TYR A 8 1.65 9.74 5.39
C TYR A 8 2.74 8.96 4.66
N TRP A 9 2.79 7.66 4.93
CA TRP A 9 3.60 6.73 4.13
C TRP A 9 2.77 6.15 3.00
N LEU A 10 3.12 6.48 1.74
CA LEU A 10 2.46 5.95 0.54
C LEU A 10 3.33 4.86 -0.08
N VAL A 11 2.89 3.62 0.04
CA VAL A 11 3.59 2.43 -0.44
C VAL A 11 3.04 1.99 -1.78
N GLY A 12 3.89 2.01 -2.82
CA GLY A 12 3.50 1.75 -4.21
C GLY A 12 3.30 3.03 -5.02
N ALA A 13 4.11 4.08 -4.76
CA ALA A 13 3.91 5.42 -5.29
C ALA A 13 4.46 5.65 -6.70
N SER A 14 5.33 4.77 -7.23
CA SER A 14 6.14 5.07 -8.43
C SER A 14 5.36 5.20 -9.74
N GLU A 15 4.15 4.66 -9.81
CA GLU A 15 3.34 4.66 -11.04
C GLU A 15 1.84 4.53 -10.76
N GLY A 16 1.02 4.70 -11.80
CA GLY A 16 -0.42 4.43 -11.79
C GLY A 16 -1.17 5.14 -10.67
N LEU A 17 -2.01 4.38 -9.96
CA LEU A 17 -2.86 4.90 -8.86
C LEU A 17 -2.02 5.55 -7.75
N GLY A 18 -0.89 4.93 -7.37
CA GLY A 18 -0.04 5.45 -6.31
C GLY A 18 0.57 6.81 -6.66
N ARG A 19 1.06 6.98 -7.90
CA ARG A 19 1.58 8.26 -8.39
C ARG A 19 0.51 9.35 -8.42
N ALA A 20 -0.67 9.02 -8.96
CA ALA A 20 -1.80 9.96 -8.99
C ALA A 20 -2.26 10.36 -7.58
N LEU A 21 -2.25 9.41 -6.63
CA LEU A 21 -2.60 9.66 -5.25
C LEU A 21 -1.56 10.55 -4.55
N ALA A 22 -0.26 10.34 -4.82
CA ALA A 22 0.81 11.20 -4.30
C ALA A 22 0.59 12.66 -4.66
N HIS A 23 0.29 12.96 -5.94
CA HIS A 23 -0.02 14.32 -6.38
C HIS A 23 -1.25 14.90 -5.65
N LYS A 24 -2.32 14.13 -5.52
CA LYS A 24 -3.55 14.56 -4.85
C LYS A 24 -3.34 14.82 -3.36
N MET A 25 -2.64 13.94 -2.66
CA MET A 25 -2.37 14.09 -1.23
C MET A 25 -1.39 15.25 -0.97
N SER A 26 -0.33 15.37 -1.76
CA SER A 26 0.62 16.49 -1.65
C SER A 26 -0.08 17.83 -1.91
N ALA A 27 -0.90 17.95 -2.97
CA ALA A 27 -1.68 19.16 -3.24
C ALA A 27 -2.70 19.48 -2.15
N ALA A 28 -3.18 18.47 -1.40
CA ALA A 28 -4.05 18.65 -0.23
C ALA A 28 -3.30 18.94 1.08
N GLY A 29 -1.98 19.12 1.03
CA GLY A 29 -1.14 19.54 2.15
C GLY A 29 -0.48 18.42 2.93
N ALA A 30 -0.56 17.16 2.48
CA ALA A 30 0.13 16.05 3.14
C ALA A 30 1.66 16.16 2.99
N GLU A 31 2.36 15.84 4.07
CA GLU A 31 3.77 15.48 4.04
C GLU A 31 3.88 13.99 3.69
N LEU A 32 4.60 13.66 2.62
CA LEU A 32 4.65 12.28 2.13
C LEU A 32 6.01 11.63 2.33
N VAL A 33 5.98 10.38 2.78
CA VAL A 33 7.03 9.39 2.57
C VAL A 33 6.55 8.51 1.43
N ILE A 34 7.28 8.46 0.31
CA ILE A 34 6.90 7.70 -0.88
C ILE A 34 7.83 6.52 -1.08
N SER A 35 7.25 5.34 -1.29
CA SER A 35 8.01 4.10 -1.43
C SER A 35 7.56 3.25 -2.61
N ALA A 36 8.52 2.66 -3.28
CA ALA A 36 8.40 1.63 -4.32
C ALA A 36 9.79 1.03 -4.59
N ARG A 37 9.89 0.06 -5.52
CA ARG A 37 11.17 -0.55 -5.87
C ARG A 37 12.11 0.36 -6.65
N SER A 38 11.57 1.19 -7.54
CA SER A 38 12.37 2.07 -8.41
C SER A 38 12.63 3.41 -7.73
N GLU A 39 13.81 3.58 -7.17
CA GLU A 39 14.26 4.84 -6.57
C GLU A 39 14.24 5.99 -7.59
N THR A 40 14.70 5.73 -8.83
CA THR A 40 14.68 6.74 -9.90
C THR A 40 13.29 7.31 -10.12
N ARG A 41 12.26 6.46 -10.28
CA ARG A 41 10.88 6.93 -10.47
C ARG A 41 10.31 7.64 -9.24
N LEU A 42 10.77 7.28 -8.04
CA LEU A 42 10.37 7.98 -6.82
C LEU A 42 11.00 9.37 -6.73
N LEU A 43 12.25 9.52 -7.15
CA LEU A 43 12.93 10.83 -7.21
C LEU A 43 12.25 11.73 -8.24
N GLU A 44 11.97 11.22 -9.43
CA GLU A 44 11.18 11.94 -10.46
C GLU A 44 9.82 12.40 -9.90
N LEU A 45 9.10 11.51 -9.21
CA LEU A 45 7.84 11.88 -8.58
C LEU A 45 8.03 12.94 -7.50
N ALA A 46 9.04 12.82 -6.64
CA ALA A 46 9.30 13.78 -5.57
C ALA A 46 9.55 15.19 -6.11
N ASP A 47 10.22 15.30 -7.25
CA ASP A 47 10.48 16.59 -7.93
C ASP A 47 9.20 17.22 -8.53
N GLU A 48 8.20 16.40 -8.85
CA GLU A 48 6.92 16.86 -9.39
C GLU A 48 5.92 17.30 -8.31
N LEU A 49 6.11 16.85 -7.05
CA LEU A 49 5.14 17.08 -5.99
C LEU A 49 5.18 18.55 -5.51
N PRO A 50 4.02 19.16 -5.21
CA PRO A 50 3.94 20.51 -4.67
C PRO A 50 4.69 20.69 -3.34
N ASN A 51 4.69 19.65 -2.50
CA ASN A 51 5.39 19.63 -1.22
C ASN A 51 6.52 18.60 -1.27
N LYS A 52 7.63 18.93 -0.59
CA LYS A 52 8.78 18.02 -0.51
C LYS A 52 8.36 16.67 0.08
N ALA A 53 8.73 15.58 -0.60
CA ALA A 53 8.50 14.21 -0.14
C ALA A 53 9.82 13.54 0.26
N GLN A 54 9.76 12.66 1.27
CA GLN A 54 10.86 11.75 1.57
C GLN A 54 10.77 10.53 0.66
N VAL A 55 11.86 10.18 0.01
CA VAL A 55 11.96 8.98 -0.84
C VAL A 55 12.62 7.86 -0.06
N ILE A 56 11.97 6.70 0.02
CA ILE A 56 12.51 5.48 0.59
C ILE A 56 12.22 4.32 -0.35
N ALA A 57 13.23 3.87 -1.09
CA ALA A 57 13.10 2.69 -1.96
C ALA A 57 13.01 1.41 -1.13
N LEU A 58 12.09 0.51 -1.49
CA LEU A 58 11.94 -0.79 -0.85
C LEU A 58 11.38 -1.86 -1.79
N ASP A 59 11.69 -3.11 -1.49
CA ASP A 59 11.04 -4.28 -2.11
C ASP A 59 10.14 -4.98 -1.09
N LEU A 60 8.84 -5.03 -1.38
CA LEU A 60 7.83 -5.67 -0.52
C LEU A 60 8.01 -7.20 -0.41
N SER A 61 8.67 -7.82 -1.36
CA SER A 61 9.01 -9.26 -1.31
C SER A 61 10.17 -9.56 -0.35
N ASP A 62 10.94 -8.54 0.04
CA ASP A 62 12.07 -8.65 0.97
C ASP A 62 11.75 -7.99 2.32
N GLY A 63 11.59 -8.82 3.36
CA GLY A 63 11.30 -8.34 4.72
C GLY A 63 12.43 -7.47 5.31
N VAL A 64 13.68 -7.73 4.94
CA VAL A 64 14.83 -6.92 5.40
C VAL A 64 14.78 -5.53 4.78
N SER A 65 14.46 -5.44 3.49
CA SER A 65 14.26 -4.18 2.79
C SER A 65 13.15 -3.35 3.44
N VAL A 66 12.01 -3.95 3.79
CA VAL A 66 10.89 -3.26 4.44
C VAL A 66 11.25 -2.82 5.85
N ALA A 67 11.90 -3.66 6.63
CA ALA A 67 12.34 -3.32 7.99
C ALA A 67 13.35 -2.16 8.00
N LYS A 68 14.30 -2.14 7.05
CA LYS A 68 15.23 -1.03 6.88
C LYS A 68 14.48 0.27 6.54
N ALA A 69 13.53 0.21 5.61
CA ALA A 69 12.69 1.36 5.29
C ALA A 69 11.90 1.85 6.53
N GLY A 70 11.38 0.93 7.33
CA GLY A 70 10.66 1.21 8.58
C GLY A 70 11.45 2.05 9.58
N ALA A 71 12.75 1.80 9.70
CA ALA A 71 13.63 2.53 10.61
C ALA A 71 13.79 4.03 10.26
N ASP A 72 13.58 4.39 8.99
CA ASP A 72 13.76 5.75 8.48
C ASP A 72 12.45 6.56 8.37
N LEU A 73 11.29 5.95 8.72
CA LEU A 73 9.97 6.58 8.54
C LEU A 73 9.73 7.77 9.46
N GLY A 74 10.24 7.73 10.69
CA GLY A 74 9.87 8.70 11.71
C GLY A 74 8.39 8.59 12.11
N ARG A 75 7.83 9.64 12.70
CA ARG A 75 6.43 9.69 13.09
C ARG A 75 5.53 9.78 11.85
N LEU A 76 4.46 8.98 11.84
CA LEU A 76 3.45 8.97 10.78
C LEU A 76 2.04 9.17 11.37
N ASP A 77 1.18 9.86 10.65
CA ASP A 77 -0.25 9.95 10.94
C ASP A 77 -1.05 8.89 10.19
N GLY A 78 -0.50 8.34 9.12
CA GLY A 78 -1.12 7.24 8.40
C GLY A 78 -0.22 6.52 7.41
N VAL A 79 -0.72 5.39 6.92
CA VAL A 79 -0.12 4.59 5.87
C VAL A 79 -1.16 4.27 4.79
N VAL A 80 -0.76 4.37 3.54
CA VAL A 80 -1.60 4.02 2.39
C VAL A 80 -0.88 2.96 1.58
N PHE A 81 -1.39 1.73 1.62
CA PHE A 81 -0.87 0.60 0.87
C PHE A 81 -1.60 0.47 -0.46
N VAL A 82 -0.99 0.97 -1.53
CA VAL A 82 -1.52 0.85 -2.91
C VAL A 82 -0.70 -0.07 -3.78
N ALA A 83 0.41 -0.57 -3.28
CA ALA A 83 1.27 -1.48 -4.00
C ALA A 83 0.51 -2.75 -4.42
N GLY A 84 0.80 -3.21 -5.62
CA GLY A 84 0.28 -4.47 -6.10
C GLY A 84 0.77 -4.76 -7.50
N VAL A 85 0.88 -6.04 -7.78
CA VAL A 85 1.23 -6.57 -9.11
C VAL A 85 0.13 -7.48 -9.59
N TYR A 86 -0.06 -7.51 -10.91
CA TYR A 86 -1.02 -8.38 -11.57
C TYR A 86 -0.41 -8.99 -12.81
N TRP A 87 -0.29 -10.30 -12.81
CA TRP A 87 0.05 -11.10 -13.98
C TRP A 87 -1.09 -12.06 -14.28
N PRO A 88 -1.82 -11.87 -15.40
CA PRO A 88 -2.91 -12.77 -15.79
C PRO A 88 -2.42 -14.20 -15.92
N MET A 89 -3.15 -15.13 -15.33
CA MET A 89 -2.86 -16.57 -15.47
C MET A 89 -4.14 -17.38 -15.38
N SER A 90 -4.24 -18.43 -16.22
CA SER A 90 -5.31 -19.42 -16.17
C SER A 90 -4.82 -20.71 -15.52
N ALA A 91 -5.74 -21.57 -15.07
CA ALA A 91 -5.39 -22.88 -14.53
C ALA A 91 -4.67 -23.78 -15.55
N ASN A 92 -4.99 -23.61 -16.85
CA ASN A 92 -4.35 -24.36 -17.93
C ASN A 92 -2.97 -23.82 -18.34
N GLN A 93 -2.63 -22.62 -17.89
CA GLN A 93 -1.35 -21.96 -18.12
C GLN A 93 -0.82 -21.48 -16.77
N TRP A 94 -0.59 -22.45 -15.90
CA TRP A 94 -0.17 -22.18 -14.52
C TRP A 94 1.25 -21.64 -14.47
N ASP A 95 1.40 -20.45 -13.87
CA ASP A 95 2.68 -19.82 -13.55
C ASP A 95 2.82 -19.70 -12.02
N GLY A 96 3.43 -20.73 -11.43
CA GLY A 96 3.60 -20.79 -9.97
C GLY A 96 4.47 -19.66 -9.41
N ALA A 97 5.48 -19.21 -10.16
CA ALA A 97 6.35 -18.14 -9.73
C ALA A 97 5.60 -16.81 -9.62
N ASN A 98 4.83 -16.44 -10.65
CA ASN A 98 4.00 -15.25 -10.64
C ASN A 98 2.86 -15.35 -9.61
N ALA A 99 2.28 -16.53 -9.38
CA ALA A 99 1.25 -16.73 -8.36
C ALA A 99 1.80 -16.43 -6.96
N VAL A 100 2.97 -16.98 -6.62
CA VAL A 100 3.66 -16.73 -5.35
C VAL A 100 4.07 -15.28 -5.24
N ALA A 101 4.64 -14.68 -6.27
CA ALA A 101 5.06 -13.28 -6.26
C ALA A 101 3.86 -12.32 -6.04
N MET A 102 2.68 -12.60 -6.62
CA MET A 102 1.46 -11.83 -6.33
C MET A 102 1.04 -11.95 -4.86
N ALA A 103 1.12 -13.14 -4.25
CA ALA A 103 0.83 -13.32 -2.83
C ALA A 103 1.85 -12.56 -1.94
N GLU A 104 3.15 -12.70 -2.25
CA GLU A 104 4.23 -12.05 -1.50
C GLU A 104 4.14 -10.51 -1.54
N ILE A 105 3.92 -9.93 -2.71
CA ILE A 105 3.91 -8.47 -2.87
C ILE A 105 2.57 -7.89 -2.38
N ASN A 106 1.44 -8.45 -2.85
CA ASN A 106 0.13 -7.84 -2.62
C ASN A 106 -0.41 -8.11 -1.22
N PHE A 107 -0.09 -9.25 -0.61
CA PHE A 107 -0.64 -9.71 0.66
C PHE A 107 0.40 -9.75 1.78
N THR A 108 1.44 -10.56 1.66
CA THR A 108 2.51 -10.64 2.68
C THR A 108 3.21 -9.29 2.85
N GLY A 109 3.38 -8.53 1.75
CA GLY A 109 3.92 -7.18 1.78
C GLY A 109 3.09 -6.21 2.64
N ALA A 110 1.77 -6.37 2.67
CA ALA A 110 0.92 -5.55 3.54
C ALA A 110 1.19 -5.82 5.03
N PHE A 111 1.39 -7.08 5.44
CA PHE A 111 1.78 -7.41 6.81
C PHE A 111 3.13 -6.80 7.17
N ARG A 112 4.13 -6.92 6.29
CA ARG A 112 5.46 -6.33 6.51
C ARG A 112 5.41 -4.81 6.71
N VAL A 113 4.57 -4.13 5.93
CA VAL A 113 4.34 -2.68 6.06
C VAL A 113 3.63 -2.35 7.38
N LEU A 114 2.59 -3.10 7.73
CA LEU A 114 1.86 -2.91 9.00
C LEU A 114 2.76 -3.13 10.22
N ASP A 115 3.67 -4.10 10.17
CA ASP A 115 4.66 -4.35 11.22
C ASP A 115 5.51 -3.11 11.54
N GLN A 116 5.78 -2.25 10.56
CA GLN A 116 6.58 -1.03 10.73
C GLN A 116 5.77 0.15 11.33
N VAL A 117 4.45 0.15 11.18
CA VAL A 117 3.63 1.30 11.60
C VAL A 117 2.75 1.02 12.83
N MET A 118 2.32 -0.24 13.01
CA MET A 118 1.42 -0.61 14.10
C MET A 118 1.95 -0.26 15.49
N PRO A 119 3.25 -0.49 15.83
CA PRO A 119 3.75 -0.13 17.17
C PRO A 119 3.50 1.34 17.51
N GLN A 120 3.85 2.26 16.61
CA GLN A 120 3.69 3.70 16.85
C GLN A 120 2.22 4.14 16.86
N PHE A 121 1.34 3.47 16.10
CA PHE A 121 -0.10 3.79 16.09
C PHE A 121 -0.78 3.31 17.37
N LEU A 122 -0.46 2.10 17.85
CA LEU A 122 -0.99 1.54 19.09
C LEU A 122 -0.52 2.33 20.31
N GLU A 123 0.76 2.70 20.38
CA GLU A 123 1.31 3.49 21.47
C GLU A 123 0.60 4.84 21.66
N ARG A 124 0.19 5.49 20.56
CA ARG A 124 -0.47 6.78 20.58
C ARG A 124 -2.00 6.70 20.59
N ASP A 125 -2.55 5.51 20.42
CA ASP A 125 -3.97 5.30 20.12
C ASP A 125 -4.46 6.23 18.98
N SER A 126 -3.64 6.36 17.94
CA SER A 126 -3.93 7.25 16.81
C SER A 126 -3.19 6.82 15.55
N GLY A 127 -3.89 6.69 14.46
CA GLY A 127 -3.34 6.33 13.15
C GLY A 127 -4.41 6.18 12.09
N HIS A 128 -3.99 6.16 10.84
CA HIS A 128 -4.89 5.92 9.72
C HIS A 128 -4.27 4.89 8.76
N ILE A 129 -4.93 3.76 8.60
CA ILE A 129 -4.50 2.65 7.74
C ILE A 129 -5.44 2.59 6.55
N VAL A 130 -4.92 2.73 5.34
CA VAL A 130 -5.66 2.56 4.09
C VAL A 130 -5.04 1.44 3.29
N ILE A 131 -5.82 0.43 2.95
CA ILE A 131 -5.39 -0.72 2.16
C ILE A 131 -6.19 -0.77 0.85
N THR A 132 -5.49 -0.91 -0.26
CA THR A 132 -6.14 -1.06 -1.57
C THR A 132 -6.44 -2.53 -1.86
N GLY A 133 -7.69 -2.89 -1.76
CA GLY A 133 -8.24 -4.15 -2.20
C GLY A 133 -8.49 -4.19 -3.72
N SER A 134 -9.52 -4.89 -4.12
CA SER A 134 -10.00 -4.95 -5.52
C SER A 134 -11.39 -5.58 -5.57
N LEU A 135 -12.19 -5.25 -6.57
CA LEU A 135 -13.40 -6.01 -6.87
C LEU A 135 -13.12 -7.49 -7.13
N SER A 136 -11.93 -7.83 -7.64
CA SER A 136 -11.48 -9.22 -7.83
C SER A 136 -11.27 -10.00 -6.52
N GLY A 137 -11.22 -9.32 -5.37
CA GLY A 137 -11.11 -9.96 -4.06
C GLY A 137 -12.46 -10.47 -3.50
N PHE A 138 -13.59 -9.98 -4.01
CA PHE A 138 -14.91 -10.44 -3.56
C PHE A 138 -15.32 -11.78 -4.17
N ARG A 139 -14.80 -12.09 -5.36
CA ARG A 139 -15.16 -13.31 -6.09
C ARG A 139 -14.05 -13.72 -7.06
N GLY A 140 -13.79 -15.02 -7.16
CA GLY A 140 -12.84 -15.56 -8.14
C GLY A 140 -13.22 -15.19 -9.57
N LEU A 141 -12.24 -14.73 -10.34
CA LEU A 141 -12.40 -14.35 -11.75
C LEU A 141 -11.45 -15.17 -12.63
N PRO A 142 -11.88 -15.60 -13.83
CA PRO A 142 -10.99 -16.22 -14.80
C PRO A 142 -9.78 -15.30 -15.10
N GLY A 143 -8.60 -15.89 -15.19
CA GLY A 143 -7.38 -15.16 -15.47
C GLY A 143 -6.77 -14.38 -14.29
N ALA A 144 -7.44 -14.33 -13.14
CA ALA A 144 -7.00 -13.56 -11.98
C ALA A 144 -6.71 -14.42 -10.73
N ILE A 145 -6.27 -15.66 -10.92
CA ILE A 145 -6.18 -16.67 -9.83
C ILE A 145 -5.30 -16.15 -8.67
N GLY A 146 -4.04 -15.85 -8.91
CA GLY A 146 -3.13 -15.36 -7.85
C GLY A 146 -3.48 -13.96 -7.36
N TYR A 147 -3.88 -13.08 -8.28
CA TYR A 147 -4.26 -11.70 -7.95
C TYR A 147 -5.53 -11.67 -7.07
N GLY A 148 -6.60 -12.35 -7.52
CA GLY A 148 -7.87 -12.40 -6.77
C GLY A 148 -7.67 -12.96 -5.36
N ALA A 149 -6.92 -14.05 -5.22
CA ALA A 149 -6.58 -14.63 -3.92
C ALA A 149 -5.81 -13.66 -3.03
N SER A 150 -4.79 -12.98 -3.57
CA SER A 150 -4.01 -11.99 -2.81
C SER A 150 -4.85 -10.78 -2.38
N LYS A 151 -5.77 -10.31 -3.23
CA LYS A 151 -6.68 -9.19 -2.92
C LYS A 151 -7.78 -9.59 -1.94
N ALA A 152 -8.30 -10.80 -1.99
CA ALA A 152 -9.20 -11.33 -0.96
C ALA A 152 -8.51 -11.36 0.41
N GLY A 153 -7.24 -11.79 0.46
CA GLY A 153 -6.43 -11.79 1.67
C GLY A 153 -6.28 -10.41 2.30
N VAL A 154 -5.90 -9.39 1.53
CA VAL A 154 -5.75 -8.02 2.10
C VAL A 154 -7.08 -7.40 2.49
N MET A 155 -8.18 -7.74 1.82
CA MET A 155 -9.51 -7.28 2.22
C MET A 155 -9.92 -7.89 3.56
N SER A 156 -9.74 -9.20 3.74
CA SER A 156 -9.98 -9.89 5.01
C SER A 156 -9.08 -9.35 6.13
N LEU A 157 -7.82 -9.06 5.84
CA LEU A 157 -6.90 -8.38 6.79
C LEU A 157 -7.45 -7.02 7.21
N ALA A 158 -7.89 -6.18 6.26
CA ALA A 158 -8.43 -4.86 6.58
C ALA A 158 -9.72 -4.93 7.40
N GLU A 159 -10.61 -5.87 7.10
CA GLU A 159 -11.84 -6.11 7.87
C GLU A 159 -11.55 -6.56 9.30
N SER A 160 -10.58 -7.46 9.49
CA SER A 160 -10.17 -7.93 10.82
C SER A 160 -9.54 -6.80 11.64
N LEU A 161 -8.65 -6.01 11.03
CA LEU A 161 -8.07 -4.83 11.69
C LEU A 161 -9.14 -3.81 12.08
N TYR A 162 -10.11 -3.56 11.18
CA TYR A 162 -11.23 -2.66 11.49
C TYR A 162 -12.06 -3.16 12.67
N ALA A 163 -12.36 -4.46 12.73
CA ALA A 163 -13.13 -5.05 13.82
C ALA A 163 -12.41 -4.93 15.17
N ASP A 164 -11.11 -5.22 15.20
CA ASP A 164 -10.30 -5.15 16.42
C ASP A 164 -10.06 -3.71 16.90
N LEU A 165 -9.85 -2.78 15.96
CA LEU A 165 -9.49 -1.40 16.25
C LEU A 165 -10.69 -0.43 16.32
N ARG A 166 -11.92 -0.91 16.17
CA ARG A 166 -13.14 -0.07 16.07
C ARG A 166 -13.39 0.83 17.28
N THR A 167 -12.83 0.50 18.45
CA THR A 167 -12.96 1.28 19.69
C THR A 167 -11.72 2.08 20.04
N SER A 168 -10.69 2.05 19.18
CA SER A 168 -9.45 2.80 19.32
C SER A 168 -9.50 4.11 18.50
N GLY A 169 -8.49 4.95 18.67
CA GLY A 169 -8.26 6.14 17.83
C GLY A 169 -7.67 5.82 16.45
N ILE A 170 -7.43 4.54 16.12
CA ILE A 170 -6.85 4.11 14.84
C ILE A 170 -7.96 3.84 13.84
N LYS A 171 -7.90 4.49 12.68
CA LYS A 171 -8.88 4.31 11.60
C LYS A 171 -8.36 3.32 10.57
N VAL A 172 -9.21 2.39 10.14
CA VAL A 172 -8.89 1.42 9.08
C VAL A 172 -9.88 1.58 7.94
N GLN A 173 -9.37 1.68 6.72
CA GLN A 173 -10.16 1.77 5.50
C GLN A 173 -9.66 0.79 4.45
N VAL A 174 -10.58 0.18 3.72
CA VAL A 174 -10.29 -0.56 2.50
C VAL A 174 -10.88 0.19 1.30
N ALA A 175 -10.08 0.39 0.26
CA ALA A 175 -10.52 0.94 -1.01
C ALA A 175 -10.53 -0.18 -2.05
N ASN A 176 -11.69 -0.49 -2.61
CA ASN A 176 -11.86 -1.54 -3.63
C ASN A 176 -12.15 -0.91 -4.99
N PRO A 177 -11.13 -0.44 -5.71
CA PRO A 177 -11.33 0.15 -7.02
C PRO A 177 -11.76 -0.91 -8.04
N GLY A 178 -12.54 -0.49 -9.04
CA GLY A 178 -12.74 -1.22 -10.27
C GLY A 178 -11.55 -1.08 -11.21
N PHE A 179 -11.81 -1.12 -12.51
CA PHE A 179 -10.78 -0.83 -13.50
C PHE A 179 -10.37 0.64 -13.42
N ILE A 180 -9.08 0.89 -13.31
CA ILE A 180 -8.47 2.22 -13.31
C ILE A 180 -7.53 2.28 -14.51
N GLU A 181 -7.72 3.29 -15.34
CA GLU A 181 -6.77 3.59 -16.42
C GLU A 181 -5.50 4.18 -15.79
N THR A 182 -4.39 3.47 -15.92
CA THR A 182 -3.12 3.82 -15.25
C THR A 182 -1.95 4.00 -16.19
N ARG A 183 -2.16 3.84 -17.51
CA ARG A 183 -1.14 4.00 -18.56
C ARG A 183 -1.75 4.67 -19.79
#